data_ddd86adeec9768c36f2bd0394318c395
#
_entry.id   ddd86adeec9768c36f2bd0394318c395
#
_cell.length_a   1.000
_cell.length_b   1.000
_cell.length_c   1.000
_cell.angle_alpha   90.00
_cell.angle_beta   90.00
_cell.angle_gamma   90.00
#
_symmetry.space_group_name_H-M   'P 1'
#
loop_
_entity.id
_entity.type
_entity.pdbx_description
1 polymer ?
#
loop_
_entity_poly.entity_id
_entity_poly.type
_entity_poly.pdbx_seq_one_letter_code
_entity_poly.pdbx_strand_id
1 'polypeptide(L)'
;MTQTLKFGSLYVNDKPIDPGTEYKPDQAISFGTMTPDKAINWVPVNGLLIADRCLLARISWDDLNDQGLVFGREIQLFGFRFWARLLKVGNCEGVPNEWDSALDIVGENDDLWHWEDMFFWGQETVGNASYRVSRGCYSARCWNCDPASHRRACLGFRPALEPLHTDHSVLRPSQDVLVIGYNGCVVGKLVAETLYDLVLQPNPDGLVGKATFAADMQDGTVAVDRSGIVSIATV
;
A
#
# COMPACT_ATOMS: atom_id res chain seq x y z
N MET A 1 -16.15 3.72 -10.28
CA MET A 1 -15.25 2.78 -9.57
C MET A 1 -14.66 3.48 -8.38
N THR A 2 -14.54 2.78 -7.25
CA THR A 2 -13.84 3.29 -6.07
C THR A 2 -12.34 3.42 -6.38
N GLN A 3 -11.67 4.41 -5.80
CA GLN A 3 -10.22 4.61 -5.99
C GLN A 3 -9.39 3.82 -4.98
N THR A 4 -10.01 3.28 -3.93
CA THR A 4 -9.34 2.57 -2.85
C THR A 4 -9.95 1.20 -2.61
N LEU A 5 -9.08 0.24 -2.27
CA LEU A 5 -9.43 -1.09 -1.79
C LEU A 5 -9.46 -1.05 -0.25
N LYS A 6 -10.59 -1.44 0.36
CA LYS A 6 -10.65 -1.65 1.82
C LYS A 6 -10.14 -3.03 2.18
N PHE A 7 -9.02 -3.09 2.92
CA PHE A 7 -8.31 -4.35 3.11
C PHE A 7 -7.52 -4.36 4.42
N GLY A 8 -7.92 -5.20 5.40
CA GLY A 8 -7.29 -5.28 6.71
C GLY A 8 -7.48 -4.07 7.62
N SER A 9 -6.95 -4.17 8.82
CA SER A 9 -6.87 -3.10 9.82
C SER A 9 -5.49 -3.09 10.48
N LEU A 10 -5.06 -1.92 10.97
CA LEU A 10 -3.87 -1.81 11.80
C LEU A 10 -4.22 -2.07 13.26
N TYR A 11 -3.35 -2.79 13.94
CA TYR A 11 -3.48 -3.11 15.35
C TYR A 11 -2.29 -2.56 16.14
N VAL A 12 -2.57 -2.03 17.31
CA VAL A 12 -1.56 -1.63 18.29
C VAL A 12 -1.84 -2.38 19.60
N ASN A 13 -0.87 -3.17 20.07
CA ASN A 13 -1.04 -4.08 21.22
C ASN A 13 -2.31 -4.95 21.06
N ASP A 14 -2.46 -5.59 19.91
CA ASP A 14 -3.57 -6.49 19.53
C ASP A 14 -4.97 -5.84 19.52
N LYS A 15 -5.04 -4.50 19.53
CA LYS A 15 -6.30 -3.76 19.41
C LYS A 15 -6.36 -3.02 18.08
N PRO A 16 -7.43 -3.16 17.30
CA PRO A 16 -7.60 -2.41 16.06
C PRO A 16 -7.76 -0.92 16.38
N ILE A 17 -7.03 -0.09 15.67
CA ILE A 17 -7.00 1.37 15.86
C ILE A 17 -7.58 2.12 14.66
N ASP A 18 -7.99 3.36 14.90
CA ASP A 18 -8.38 4.27 13.84
C ASP A 18 -7.14 4.80 13.10
N PRO A 19 -7.17 4.92 11.76
CA PRO A 19 -6.09 5.57 11.03
C PRO A 19 -5.81 6.98 11.57
N GLY A 20 -4.52 7.32 11.70
CA GLY A 20 -4.09 8.59 12.29
C GLY A 20 -3.93 8.59 13.81
N THR A 21 -4.16 7.44 14.48
CA THR A 21 -3.94 7.32 15.94
C THR A 21 -2.51 7.68 16.31
N GLU A 22 -2.33 8.46 17.40
CA GLU A 22 -1.01 8.75 17.95
C GLU A 22 -0.37 7.50 18.55
N TYR A 23 0.84 7.19 18.09
CA TYR A 23 1.64 6.09 18.61
C TYR A 23 2.29 6.47 19.95
N LYS A 24 2.40 5.51 20.84
CA LYS A 24 3.20 5.61 22.07
C LYS A 24 4.35 4.61 22.01
N PRO A 25 5.54 4.98 22.50
CA PRO A 25 6.70 4.08 22.50
C PRO A 25 6.39 2.69 23.08
N ASP A 26 7.12 1.70 22.62
CA ASP A 26 7.06 0.30 23.09
C ASP A 26 5.72 -0.44 22.83
N GLN A 27 4.86 0.11 21.96
CA GLN A 27 3.65 -0.57 21.52
C GLN A 27 3.94 -1.45 20.30
N ALA A 28 3.49 -2.69 20.33
CA ALA A 28 3.59 -3.60 19.19
C ALA A 28 2.62 -3.19 18.07
N ILE A 29 3.10 -3.15 16.83
CA ILE A 29 2.30 -2.85 15.63
C ILE A 29 2.10 -4.15 14.86
N SER A 30 0.87 -4.42 14.45
CA SER A 30 0.56 -5.55 13.57
C SER A 30 -0.56 -5.21 12.58
N PHE A 31 -0.67 -6.00 11.52
CA PHE A 31 -1.77 -5.96 10.57
C PHE A 31 -2.63 -7.19 10.76
N GLY A 32 -3.93 -7.07 10.62
CA GLY A 32 -4.83 -8.18 10.86
C GLY A 32 -6.18 -8.05 10.18
N THR A 33 -7.12 -8.88 10.63
CA THR A 33 -8.49 -8.94 10.09
C THR A 33 -9.12 -7.56 10.06
N MET A 34 -9.84 -7.28 8.98
CA MET A 34 -10.54 -6.02 8.80
C MET A 34 -11.63 -5.83 9.86
N THR A 35 -11.55 -4.72 10.58
CA THR A 35 -12.62 -4.20 11.43
C THR A 35 -13.32 -3.09 10.64
N PRO A 36 -14.64 -3.16 10.37
CA PRO A 36 -15.32 -2.30 9.39
C PRO A 36 -15.04 -0.80 9.54
N ASP A 37 -15.13 -0.27 10.75
CA ASP A 37 -14.91 1.16 11.02
C ASP A 37 -13.43 1.56 11.09
N LYS A 38 -12.52 0.57 11.05
CA LYS A 38 -11.05 0.74 11.17
C LYS A 38 -10.32 0.10 9.99
N ALA A 39 -11.02 -0.09 8.89
CA ALA A 39 -10.44 -0.63 7.68
C ALA A 39 -9.41 0.34 7.09
N ILE A 40 -8.29 -0.21 6.62
CA ILE A 40 -7.32 0.57 5.87
C ILE A 40 -7.81 0.70 4.43
N ASN A 41 -7.77 1.92 3.90
CA ASN A 41 -7.98 2.18 2.49
C ASN A 41 -6.62 2.16 1.79
N TRP A 42 -6.51 1.34 0.76
CA TRP A 42 -5.31 1.19 -0.05
C TRP A 42 -5.54 1.71 -1.46
N VAL A 43 -4.61 2.50 -1.96
CA VAL A 43 -4.57 2.93 -3.36
C VAL A 43 -3.71 1.93 -4.13
N PRO A 44 -4.30 1.13 -5.05
CA PRO A 44 -3.54 0.21 -5.89
C PRO A 44 -2.86 0.97 -7.02
N VAL A 45 -1.54 1.00 -7.02
CA VAL A 45 -0.77 1.73 -8.02
C VAL A 45 0.62 1.10 -8.19
N ASN A 46 1.04 0.95 -9.44
CA ASN A 46 2.37 0.46 -9.82
C ASN A 46 2.80 -0.82 -9.08
N GLY A 47 1.87 -1.77 -8.96
CA GLY A 47 2.10 -3.07 -8.31
C GLY A 47 2.09 -3.05 -6.78
N LEU A 48 1.84 -1.91 -6.16
CA LEU A 48 1.76 -1.73 -4.70
C LEU A 48 0.32 -1.42 -4.26
N LEU A 49 0.04 -1.69 -2.99
CA LEU A 49 -1.08 -1.11 -2.26
C LEU A 49 -0.50 -0.06 -1.30
N ILE A 50 -0.74 1.22 -1.56
CA ILE A 50 -0.26 2.33 -0.72
C ILE A 50 -1.40 2.81 0.17
N ALA A 51 -1.18 2.92 1.49
CA ALA A 51 -2.19 3.48 2.37
C ALA A 51 -2.56 4.91 1.96
N ASP A 52 -3.87 5.22 1.90
CA ASP A 52 -4.38 6.54 1.50
C ASP A 52 -3.93 7.65 2.45
N ARG A 53 -3.55 7.30 3.67
CA ARG A 53 -3.13 8.23 4.74
C ARG A 53 -2.10 7.62 5.68
N CYS A 54 -1.56 8.43 6.59
CA CYS A 54 -0.81 7.91 7.73
C CYS A 54 -1.75 7.10 8.64
N LEU A 55 -1.37 5.87 8.93
CA LEU A 55 -2.11 4.99 9.83
C LEU A 55 -1.78 5.27 11.30
N LEU A 56 -0.54 5.71 11.57
CA LEU A 56 -0.08 6.17 12.87
C LEU A 56 0.55 7.56 12.73
N ALA A 57 0.29 8.44 13.70
CA ALA A 57 0.97 9.70 13.88
C ALA A 57 1.94 9.62 15.08
N ARG A 58 2.84 10.59 15.24
CA ARG A 58 3.76 10.70 16.38
C ARG A 58 4.65 9.46 16.58
N ILE A 59 5.00 8.77 15.50
CA ILE A 59 5.91 7.63 15.50
C ILE A 59 7.24 8.02 14.89
N SER A 60 8.35 7.58 15.47
CA SER A 60 9.68 7.81 14.91
C SER A 60 10.03 6.77 13.85
N TRP A 61 11.00 7.10 13.01
CA TRP A 61 11.55 6.14 12.06
C TRP A 61 12.23 4.96 12.80
N ASP A 62 12.90 5.26 13.92
CA ASP A 62 13.55 4.24 14.76
C ASP A 62 12.52 3.24 15.32
N ASP A 63 11.35 3.71 15.82
CA ASP A 63 10.27 2.81 16.26
C ASP A 63 9.81 1.86 15.14
N LEU A 64 9.68 2.37 13.93
CA LEU A 64 9.30 1.57 12.76
C LEU A 64 10.39 0.58 12.37
N ASN A 65 11.66 1.01 12.43
CA ASN A 65 12.80 0.17 12.11
C ASN A 65 12.94 -0.99 13.10
N ASP A 66 12.78 -0.74 14.39
CA ASP A 66 12.85 -1.76 15.44
C ASP A 66 11.77 -2.83 15.28
N GLN A 67 10.66 -2.49 14.62
CA GLN A 67 9.58 -3.41 14.29
C GLN A 67 9.67 -4.00 12.87
N GLY A 68 10.75 -3.72 12.14
CA GLY A 68 10.99 -4.22 10.79
C GLY A 68 10.10 -3.58 9.71
N LEU A 69 9.40 -2.48 10.01
CA LEU A 69 8.43 -1.84 9.12
C LEU A 69 9.05 -0.82 8.15
N VAL A 70 10.34 -0.55 8.26
CA VAL A 70 11.03 0.35 7.33
C VAL A 70 11.34 -0.34 6.01
N PHE A 71 12.11 -1.42 6.04
CA PHE A 71 12.58 -2.11 4.84
C PHE A 71 11.71 -3.30 4.45
N GLY A 72 10.81 -3.71 5.32
CA GLY A 72 9.81 -4.73 5.07
C GLY A 72 9.76 -5.81 6.13
N ARG A 73 8.54 -6.08 6.57
CA ARG A 73 8.17 -7.21 7.40
C ARG A 73 7.10 -8.01 6.69
N GLU A 74 7.29 -9.32 6.63
CA GLU A 74 6.24 -10.19 6.07
C GLU A 74 4.99 -10.14 6.93
N ILE A 75 3.85 -9.94 6.28
CA ILE A 75 2.52 -9.99 6.89
C ILE A 75 1.59 -10.84 6.03
N GLN A 76 0.51 -11.32 6.65
CA GLN A 76 -0.56 -12.00 5.94
C GLN A 76 -1.90 -11.29 6.19
N LEU A 77 -2.62 -10.97 5.10
CA LEU A 77 -3.96 -10.40 5.14
C LEU A 77 -4.87 -11.20 4.21
N PHE A 78 -5.98 -11.72 4.73
CA PHE A 78 -6.95 -12.55 3.98
C PHE A 78 -6.30 -13.71 3.20
N GLY A 79 -5.21 -14.28 3.72
CA GLY A 79 -4.45 -15.33 3.07
C GLY A 79 -3.33 -14.84 2.17
N PHE A 80 -3.41 -13.64 1.62
CA PHE A 80 -2.35 -13.05 0.80
C PHE A 80 -1.15 -12.64 1.63
N ARG A 81 0.06 -12.82 1.09
CA ARG A 81 1.32 -12.47 1.76
C ARG A 81 1.93 -11.22 1.15
N PHE A 82 2.41 -10.32 2.01
CA PHE A 82 2.99 -9.03 1.62
C PHE A 82 4.25 -8.71 2.43
N TRP A 83 5.13 -7.89 1.85
CA TRP A 83 6.05 -7.06 2.60
C TRP A 83 5.33 -5.76 2.96
N ALA A 84 5.10 -5.53 4.27
CA ALA A 84 4.63 -4.23 4.78
C ALA A 84 5.84 -3.36 5.11
N ARG A 85 5.98 -2.22 4.44
CA ARG A 85 7.18 -1.37 4.51
C ARG A 85 6.85 0.10 4.32
N LEU A 86 7.82 0.97 4.58
CA LEU A 86 7.77 2.35 4.11
C LEU A 86 7.94 2.42 2.59
N LEU A 87 7.47 3.52 2.00
CA LEU A 87 7.73 3.85 0.60
C LEU A 87 9.19 4.24 0.40
N LYS A 88 9.72 3.94 -0.79
CA LYS A 88 10.94 4.54 -1.32
C LYS A 88 10.58 5.89 -1.89
N VAL A 89 11.07 6.96 -1.28
CA VAL A 89 10.64 8.34 -1.58
C VAL A 89 11.77 9.22 -2.15
N GLY A 90 12.93 8.61 -2.41
CA GLY A 90 14.12 9.29 -2.90
C GLY A 90 14.92 9.98 -1.78
N ASN A 91 16.24 10.02 -1.92
CA ASN A 91 17.16 10.62 -0.94
C ASN A 91 17.41 12.13 -1.17
N CYS A 92 16.90 12.67 -2.25
CA CYS A 92 16.86 14.11 -2.54
C CYS A 92 15.71 14.42 -3.51
N GLU A 93 15.38 15.70 -3.63
CA GLU A 93 14.35 16.17 -4.53
C GLU A 93 14.67 15.85 -6.00
N GLY A 94 13.67 15.40 -6.77
CA GLY A 94 13.78 15.09 -8.19
C GLY A 94 14.36 13.72 -8.53
N VAL A 95 14.76 12.90 -7.56
CA VAL A 95 15.14 11.51 -7.81
C VAL A 95 13.90 10.65 -8.03
N PRO A 96 13.85 9.80 -9.08
CA PRO A 96 12.74 8.88 -9.31
C PRO A 96 12.46 8.02 -8.08
N ASN A 97 11.19 7.94 -7.67
CA ASN A 97 10.79 7.24 -6.45
C ASN A 97 9.34 6.74 -6.54
N GLU A 98 8.95 5.86 -5.60
CA GLU A 98 7.62 5.24 -5.61
C GLU A 98 6.49 6.24 -5.36
N TRP A 99 6.71 7.22 -4.48
CA TRP A 99 5.68 8.21 -4.14
C TRP A 99 5.37 9.16 -5.30
N ASP A 100 6.39 9.80 -5.87
CA ASP A 100 6.19 10.70 -7.01
C ASP A 100 5.61 9.94 -8.22
N SER A 101 6.06 8.70 -8.44
CA SER A 101 5.49 7.82 -9.48
C SER A 101 4.01 7.52 -9.24
N ALA A 102 3.59 7.30 -7.98
CA ALA A 102 2.19 7.10 -7.65
C ALA A 102 1.36 8.36 -7.91
N LEU A 103 1.87 9.55 -7.55
CA LEU A 103 1.24 10.83 -7.83
C LEU A 103 1.11 11.11 -9.33
N ASP A 104 2.11 10.76 -10.13
CA ASP A 104 2.06 10.91 -11.60
C ASP A 104 0.94 10.06 -12.23
N ILE A 105 0.68 8.88 -11.68
CA ILE A 105 -0.32 7.93 -12.20
C ILE A 105 -1.73 8.27 -11.74
N VAL A 106 -1.91 8.56 -10.45
CA VAL A 106 -3.21 8.67 -9.80
C VAL A 106 -3.65 10.12 -9.61
N GLY A 107 -2.68 11.05 -9.57
CA GLY A 107 -2.89 12.47 -9.25
C GLY A 107 -2.58 12.80 -7.80
N GLU A 108 -2.58 14.10 -7.49
CA GLU A 108 -2.12 14.65 -6.20
C GLU A 108 -3.25 15.05 -5.26
N ASN A 109 -4.50 14.65 -5.55
CA ASN A 109 -5.68 15.10 -4.80
C ASN A 109 -5.60 14.68 -3.32
N ASP A 110 -5.72 15.65 -2.42
CA ASP A 110 -5.69 15.41 -0.97
C ASP A 110 -6.88 14.59 -0.47
N ASP A 111 -8.06 14.71 -1.10
CA ASP A 111 -9.22 13.87 -0.77
C ASP A 111 -8.92 12.36 -0.91
N LEU A 112 -7.95 12.02 -1.77
CA LEU A 112 -7.49 10.64 -1.92
C LEU A 112 -6.31 10.31 -1.02
N TRP A 113 -5.31 11.21 -0.97
CA TRP A 113 -4.03 10.90 -0.35
C TRP A 113 -3.87 11.40 1.08
N HIS A 114 -4.70 12.32 1.55
CA HIS A 114 -4.67 12.90 2.90
C HIS A 114 -3.24 13.29 3.31
N TRP A 115 -2.57 14.07 2.46
CA TRP A 115 -1.19 14.54 2.71
C TRP A 115 -1.15 15.89 3.41
N GLU A 116 -2.23 16.69 3.37
CA GLU A 116 -2.29 18.02 4.00
C GLU A 116 -2.07 17.89 5.52
N ASP A 117 -1.23 18.77 6.06
CA ASP A 117 -0.83 18.83 7.47
C ASP A 117 -0.14 17.54 8.02
N MET A 118 0.20 16.57 7.18
CA MET A 118 0.80 15.30 7.61
C MET A 118 2.00 14.88 6.76
N PHE A 119 3.20 14.87 7.37
CA PHE A 119 4.36 14.19 6.82
C PHE A 119 4.29 12.68 7.05
N PHE A 120 4.89 11.92 6.18
CA PHE A 120 5.15 10.49 6.40
C PHE A 120 6.61 10.13 6.12
N TRP A 121 7.12 9.16 6.85
CA TRP A 121 8.47 8.65 6.71
C TRP A 121 8.70 7.91 5.39
N GLY A 122 9.87 8.13 4.78
CA GLY A 122 10.44 7.28 3.73
C GLY A 122 11.54 6.36 4.26
N GLN A 123 12.04 5.47 3.39
CA GLN A 123 13.12 4.55 3.75
C GLN A 123 14.49 5.25 3.83
N GLU A 124 14.70 6.31 3.05
CA GLU A 124 15.99 6.84 2.71
C GLU A 124 16.61 7.70 3.80
N THR A 125 17.93 7.67 3.82
CA THR A 125 18.79 8.52 4.64
C THR A 125 19.19 9.78 3.86
N VAL A 126 19.30 10.90 4.54
CA VAL A 126 19.74 12.17 3.96
C VAL A 126 21.02 12.64 4.64
N GLY A 127 22.03 12.95 3.85
CA GLY A 127 23.27 13.59 4.29
C GLY A 127 24.08 12.76 5.30
N ASN A 128 23.58 12.58 6.49
CA ASN A 128 24.18 11.75 7.52
C ASN A 128 23.21 10.67 8.03
N ALA A 129 23.75 9.68 8.73
CA ALA A 129 22.98 8.51 9.20
C ALA A 129 21.85 8.82 10.20
N SER A 130 21.75 10.06 10.70
CA SER A 130 20.77 10.44 11.72
C SER A 130 19.47 11.01 11.13
N TYR A 131 19.46 11.40 9.84
CA TYR A 131 18.29 12.01 9.21
C TYR A 131 17.65 11.08 8.20
N ARG A 132 16.31 11.11 8.15
CA ARG A 132 15.47 10.33 7.24
C ARG A 132 14.55 11.24 6.45
N VAL A 133 14.26 10.84 5.22
CA VAL A 133 13.34 11.58 4.36
C VAL A 133 11.93 11.49 4.90
N SER A 134 11.20 12.60 4.79
CA SER A 134 9.75 12.65 4.98
C SER A 134 9.10 13.42 3.82
N ARG A 135 7.85 13.06 3.48
CA ARG A 135 7.10 13.62 2.36
C ARG A 135 5.72 14.10 2.83
N GLY A 136 5.10 14.99 2.06
CA GLY A 136 3.74 15.49 2.33
C GLY A 136 3.69 16.81 3.10
N CYS A 137 2.61 17.06 3.81
CA CYS A 137 2.30 18.19 4.69
C CYS A 137 1.93 19.47 3.93
N TYR A 138 2.84 20.14 3.26
CA TYR A 138 2.58 21.43 2.57
C TYR A 138 2.14 21.26 1.11
N SER A 139 2.49 20.16 0.51
CA SER A 139 2.03 19.67 -0.78
C SER A 139 2.30 18.18 -0.90
N ALA A 140 1.61 17.50 -1.81
CA ALA A 140 1.84 16.07 -2.04
C ALA A 140 3.33 15.75 -2.30
N ARG A 141 4.03 16.63 -3.05
CA ARG A 141 5.43 16.45 -3.42
C ARG A 141 6.43 17.10 -2.47
N CYS A 142 5.97 17.75 -1.42
CA CYS A 142 6.90 18.37 -0.46
C CYS A 142 7.89 17.32 0.06
N TRP A 143 9.16 17.67 -0.03
CA TRP A 143 10.28 16.86 0.44
C TRP A 143 10.89 17.52 1.66
N ASN A 144 11.10 16.76 2.71
CA ASN A 144 11.68 17.22 3.96
C ASN A 144 12.55 16.10 4.57
N CYS A 145 13.27 16.42 5.63
CA CYS A 145 14.02 15.44 6.42
C CYS A 145 13.93 15.74 7.90
N ASP A 146 13.91 14.70 8.70
CA ASP A 146 13.84 14.75 10.14
C ASP A 146 14.82 13.78 10.79
N PRO A 147 15.34 14.07 12.01
CA PRO A 147 16.06 13.07 12.78
C PRO A 147 15.24 11.79 12.96
N ALA A 148 15.86 10.63 12.78
CA ALA A 148 15.22 9.31 12.83
C ALA A 148 14.42 9.06 14.13
N SER A 149 14.83 9.67 15.24
CA SER A 149 14.17 9.54 16.55
C SER A 149 13.02 10.53 16.78
N HIS A 150 12.72 11.44 15.84
CA HIS A 150 11.67 12.44 16.03
C HIS A 150 10.26 11.83 16.03
N ARG A 151 9.43 12.29 16.96
CA ARG A 151 8.01 11.94 17.12
C ARG A 151 7.17 13.20 17.13
N ARG A 152 6.87 13.77 15.95
CA ARG A 152 5.99 14.94 15.82
C ARG A 152 4.56 14.51 15.51
N ALA A 153 3.56 15.26 16.00
CA ALA A 153 2.15 14.98 15.75
C ALA A 153 1.82 14.96 14.24
N CYS A 154 2.52 15.79 13.46
CA CYS A 154 2.36 15.87 12.00
C CYS A 154 3.32 14.96 11.22
N LEU A 155 3.86 13.89 11.82
CA LEU A 155 4.79 12.98 11.17
C LEU A 155 4.42 11.53 11.53
N GLY A 156 4.24 10.70 10.51
CA GLY A 156 3.58 9.42 10.70
C GLY A 156 4.07 8.27 9.81
N PHE A 157 3.36 7.16 9.95
CA PHE A 157 3.56 5.91 9.24
C PHE A 157 2.51 5.75 8.14
N ARG A 158 2.94 5.85 6.90
CA ARG A 158 2.16 5.53 5.69
C ARG A 158 2.78 4.28 5.05
N PRO A 159 2.25 3.09 5.29
CA PRO A 159 2.80 1.87 4.71
C PRO A 159 2.45 1.70 3.23
N ALA A 160 3.31 0.93 2.57
CA ALA A 160 3.00 0.23 1.33
C ALA A 160 3.00 -1.28 1.58
N LEU A 161 2.10 -2.00 0.91
CA LEU A 161 2.13 -3.46 0.81
C LEU A 161 2.65 -3.85 -0.57
N GLU A 162 3.74 -4.59 -0.58
CA GLU A 162 4.32 -5.19 -1.77
C GLU A 162 3.98 -6.68 -1.76
N PRO A 163 3.23 -7.20 -2.76
CA PRO A 163 2.93 -8.62 -2.83
C PRO A 163 4.21 -9.46 -2.82
N LEU A 164 4.27 -10.45 -1.94
CA LEU A 164 5.33 -11.45 -2.02
C LEU A 164 5.09 -12.27 -3.28
N HIS A 165 6.07 -12.26 -4.18
CA HIS A 165 5.99 -12.97 -5.44
C HIS A 165 5.66 -14.43 -5.20
N THR A 166 4.47 -14.81 -5.61
CA THR A 166 4.13 -16.22 -5.83
C THR A 166 4.66 -16.57 -7.21
N ASP A 167 5.27 -17.73 -7.34
CA ASP A 167 5.68 -18.24 -8.65
C ASP A 167 4.43 -18.32 -9.55
N HIS A 168 4.32 -17.43 -10.53
CA HIS A 168 3.18 -17.33 -11.44
C HIS A 168 3.03 -18.56 -12.34
N SER A 169 3.98 -19.50 -12.29
CA SER A 169 3.94 -20.74 -13.06
C SER A 169 2.89 -21.75 -12.55
N VAL A 170 2.22 -21.48 -11.42
CA VAL A 170 1.32 -22.45 -10.78
C VAL A 170 0.02 -21.80 -10.26
N LEU A 171 -0.61 -20.95 -11.07
CA LEU A 171 -1.97 -20.49 -10.76
C LEU A 171 -2.96 -21.65 -10.90
N ARG A 172 -3.90 -21.78 -9.96
CA ARG A 172 -4.88 -22.87 -9.97
C ARG A 172 -6.30 -22.32 -10.08
N PRO A 173 -7.17 -22.93 -10.87
CA PRO A 173 -8.60 -22.59 -10.89
C PRO A 173 -9.19 -22.60 -9.48
N SER A 174 -10.08 -21.64 -9.21
CA SER A 174 -10.73 -21.39 -7.91
C SER A 174 -9.83 -20.83 -6.82
N GLN A 175 -8.56 -20.52 -7.10
CA GLN A 175 -7.67 -19.83 -6.19
C GLN A 175 -8.06 -18.35 -6.06
N ASP A 176 -8.01 -17.82 -4.83
CA ASP A 176 -8.16 -16.38 -4.64
C ASP A 176 -6.88 -15.67 -5.07
N VAL A 177 -7.03 -14.63 -5.88
CA VAL A 177 -5.94 -13.83 -6.42
C VAL A 177 -6.21 -12.33 -6.24
N LEU A 178 -5.15 -11.60 -5.98
CA LEU A 178 -5.11 -10.14 -6.05
C LEU A 178 -4.12 -9.77 -7.16
N VAL A 179 -4.63 -9.18 -8.22
CA VAL A 179 -3.83 -8.69 -9.34
C VAL A 179 -3.74 -7.18 -9.26
N ILE A 180 -2.53 -6.64 -9.23
CA ILE A 180 -2.28 -5.20 -9.21
C ILE A 180 -1.58 -4.81 -10.50
N GLY A 181 -2.18 -3.88 -11.23
CA GLY A 181 -1.62 -3.27 -12.43
C GLY A 181 -0.99 -1.91 -12.14
N TYR A 182 -0.86 -1.14 -13.19
CA TYR A 182 -0.26 0.19 -13.14
C TYR A 182 -1.13 1.20 -12.37
N ASN A 183 -2.45 1.16 -12.51
CA ASN A 183 -3.39 2.12 -11.90
C ASN A 183 -4.70 1.47 -11.43
N GLY A 184 -4.61 0.36 -10.75
CA GLY A 184 -5.76 -0.33 -10.20
C GLY A 184 -5.46 -1.78 -9.86
N CYS A 185 -6.45 -2.47 -9.31
CA CYS A 185 -6.35 -3.89 -9.00
C CYS A 185 -7.67 -4.63 -9.23
N VAL A 186 -7.56 -5.95 -9.34
CA VAL A 186 -8.69 -6.89 -9.34
C VAL A 186 -8.46 -7.93 -8.26
N VAL A 187 -9.44 -8.09 -7.36
CA VAL A 187 -9.47 -9.13 -6.34
C VAL A 187 -10.59 -10.10 -6.67
N GLY A 188 -10.28 -11.37 -6.76
CA GLY A 188 -11.31 -12.37 -7.11
C GLY A 188 -10.76 -13.79 -7.19
N LYS A 189 -11.60 -14.71 -7.65
CA LYS A 189 -11.22 -16.10 -7.89
C LYS A 189 -10.79 -16.31 -9.33
N LEU A 190 -9.68 -17.01 -9.52
CA LEU A 190 -9.24 -17.42 -10.85
C LEU A 190 -10.24 -18.45 -11.43
N VAL A 191 -10.84 -18.12 -12.57
CA VAL A 191 -11.77 -19.00 -13.31
C VAL A 191 -11.00 -19.76 -14.38
N ALA A 192 -10.20 -19.04 -15.17
CA ALA A 192 -9.45 -19.61 -16.27
C ALA A 192 -8.16 -18.82 -16.51
N GLU A 193 -7.23 -19.45 -17.18
CA GLU A 193 -5.97 -18.88 -17.60
C GLU A 193 -5.78 -19.15 -19.11
N THR A 194 -5.46 -18.10 -19.84
CA THR A 194 -5.11 -18.17 -21.27
C THR A 194 -3.68 -17.70 -21.48
N LEU A 195 -3.20 -17.72 -22.72
CA LEU A 195 -1.90 -17.15 -23.07
C LEU A 195 -1.83 -15.63 -22.83
N TYR A 196 -2.97 -14.95 -22.94
CA TYR A 196 -3.04 -13.49 -22.93
C TYR A 196 -3.70 -12.94 -21.66
N ASP A 197 -4.63 -13.68 -21.06
CA ASP A 197 -5.50 -13.21 -19.99
C ASP A 197 -5.54 -14.16 -18.81
N LEU A 198 -5.77 -13.56 -17.62
CA LEU A 198 -6.35 -14.23 -16.48
C LEU A 198 -7.84 -13.88 -16.43
N VAL A 199 -8.72 -14.88 -16.39
CA VAL A 199 -10.17 -14.66 -16.23
C VAL A 199 -10.52 -14.84 -14.77
N LEU A 200 -11.04 -13.78 -14.15
CA LEU A 200 -11.36 -13.75 -12.73
C LEU A 200 -12.87 -13.58 -12.52
N GLN A 201 -13.41 -14.26 -11.51
CA GLN A 201 -14.67 -13.88 -10.90
C GLN A 201 -14.36 -12.85 -9.81
N PRO A 202 -14.63 -11.54 -10.02
CA PRO A 202 -14.28 -10.52 -9.07
C PRO A 202 -15.09 -10.66 -7.77
N ASN A 203 -14.47 -10.36 -6.64
CA ASN A 203 -15.20 -10.19 -5.39
C ASN A 203 -16.07 -8.93 -5.46
N PRO A 204 -17.14 -8.81 -4.65
CA PRO A 204 -17.83 -7.53 -4.48
C PRO A 204 -16.81 -6.43 -4.14
N ASP A 205 -16.88 -5.29 -4.87
CA ASP A 205 -15.92 -4.17 -4.75
C ASP A 205 -14.45 -4.54 -5.03
N GLY A 206 -14.18 -5.70 -5.63
CA GLY A 206 -12.84 -6.18 -5.94
C GLY A 206 -12.18 -5.54 -7.17
N LEU A 207 -12.91 -4.74 -7.96
CA LEU A 207 -12.38 -3.97 -9.08
C LEU A 207 -12.19 -2.51 -8.66
N VAL A 208 -10.93 -2.10 -8.51
CA VAL A 208 -10.55 -0.82 -7.90
C VAL A 208 -9.62 -0.02 -8.81
N GLY A 209 -9.78 1.30 -8.81
CA GLY A 209 -9.01 2.21 -9.65
C GLY A 209 -9.48 2.21 -11.10
N LYS A 210 -8.65 2.68 -12.02
CA LYS A 210 -8.98 2.68 -13.45
C LYS A 210 -8.89 1.28 -14.07
N ALA A 211 -8.01 0.43 -13.54
CA ALA A 211 -7.80 -0.96 -13.94
C ALA A 211 -7.86 -1.17 -15.47
N THR A 212 -7.14 -0.32 -16.23
CA THR A 212 -7.19 -0.28 -17.71
C THR A 212 -6.72 -1.59 -18.37
N PHE A 213 -6.11 -2.46 -17.59
CA PHE A 213 -5.66 -3.80 -17.96
C PHE A 213 -6.76 -4.88 -17.77
N ALA A 214 -7.95 -4.48 -17.33
CA ALA A 214 -9.04 -5.40 -17.03
C ALA A 214 -10.32 -4.99 -17.80
N ALA A 215 -11.02 -5.96 -18.37
CA ALA A 215 -12.25 -5.77 -19.13
C ALA A 215 -13.38 -6.65 -18.58
N ASP A 216 -14.54 -6.04 -18.32
CA ASP A 216 -15.76 -6.75 -17.93
C ASP A 216 -16.25 -7.67 -19.06
N MET A 217 -16.59 -8.91 -18.72
CA MET A 217 -17.15 -9.90 -19.61
C MET A 217 -18.69 -9.99 -19.43
N GLN A 218 -19.39 -10.49 -20.44
CA GLN A 218 -20.86 -10.59 -20.42
C GLN A 218 -21.41 -11.55 -19.35
N ASP A 219 -20.58 -12.47 -18.87
CA ASP A 219 -20.94 -13.47 -17.86
C ASP A 219 -20.66 -13.01 -16.41
N GLY A 220 -20.22 -11.75 -16.24
CA GLY A 220 -19.89 -11.18 -14.94
C GLY A 220 -18.47 -11.51 -14.47
N THR A 221 -17.66 -12.17 -15.29
CA THR A 221 -16.22 -12.31 -15.05
C THR A 221 -15.45 -11.10 -15.57
N VAL A 222 -14.17 -11.01 -15.24
CA VAL A 222 -13.24 -9.97 -15.69
C VAL A 222 -12.05 -10.63 -16.37
N ALA A 223 -11.78 -10.25 -17.61
CA ALA A 223 -10.54 -10.62 -18.29
C ALA A 223 -9.45 -9.63 -17.95
N VAL A 224 -8.34 -10.10 -17.41
CA VAL A 224 -7.18 -9.32 -17.00
C VAL A 224 -6.04 -9.58 -17.97
N ASP A 225 -5.68 -8.59 -18.76
CA ASP A 225 -4.56 -8.66 -19.71
C ASP A 225 -3.24 -8.84 -18.94
N ARG A 226 -2.54 -9.94 -19.22
CA ARG A 226 -1.27 -10.29 -18.58
C ARG A 226 -0.19 -9.22 -18.79
N SER A 227 -0.21 -8.51 -19.91
CA SER A 227 0.77 -7.44 -20.19
C SER A 227 0.60 -6.22 -19.29
N GLY A 228 -0.58 -6.03 -18.71
CA GLY A 228 -0.88 -4.95 -17.77
C GLY A 228 -0.67 -5.29 -16.30
N ILE A 229 -0.29 -6.55 -15.99
CA ILE A 229 -0.06 -7.01 -14.63
C ILE A 229 1.35 -6.58 -14.17
N VAL A 230 1.42 -5.89 -13.04
CA VAL A 230 2.68 -5.51 -12.39
C VAL A 230 3.02 -6.46 -11.24
N SER A 231 2.02 -6.85 -10.44
CA SER A 231 2.21 -7.83 -9.37
C SER A 231 0.95 -8.68 -9.13
N ILE A 232 1.14 -9.87 -8.59
CA ILE A 232 0.07 -10.78 -8.19
C ILE A 232 0.39 -11.33 -6.80
N ALA A 233 -0.64 -11.37 -5.94
CA ALA A 233 -0.64 -12.18 -4.73
C ALA A 233 -1.67 -13.30 -4.85
N THR A 234 -1.37 -14.46 -4.26
CA THR A 234 -2.26 -15.64 -4.22
C THR A 234 -2.38 -16.17 -2.81
N VAL A 235 -3.50 -16.87 -2.53
CA VAL A 235 -3.74 -17.57 -1.27
C VAL A 235 -3.39 -19.04 -1.41
#